data_89a5c1bd3eaf08dcf66957d01572b6ff
#
_entry.id   89a5c1bd3eaf08dcf66957d01572b6ff
#
_cell.length_a   1.000
_cell.length_b   1.000
_cell.length_c   1.000
_cell.angle_alpha   90.00
_cell.angle_beta   90.00
_cell.angle_gamma   90.00
#
_symmetry.space_group_name_H-M   'P 1'
#
loop_
_entity.id
_entity.type
_entity.pdbx_description
1 polymer ?
#
loop_
_entity_poly.entity_id
_entity_poly.type
_entity_poly.pdbx_seq_one_letter_code
_entity_poly.pdbx_strand_id
1 'polypeptide(L)'
;MRISYLECTRCGEHLAADRPQNICPKDGGVLFVRYDLASLKGKFRPENLSGRVASMWRYAEVLPDAAPVTLGEGFTPMLASGCGGGALPRGHGALRLRSGQAPSRHHSNGEFANVYIKDEGLNPTGSFKARGMSAAVTMAKHYGLTKLAAPSAGNAGGALAAYAAAAGIEAHIFMPKDVPMANRMECDYYGAHVTLVDGLISDCARMVAERKEKEGWFDVSTLKEPFRVEGKKTMGYEVAEQLNWKLPQGVIYPTGGGVGMIGMWKAFDEMEELGWIGSERPKMISVQAAGCAPIVKAWEAGKSASEMWVGAQTFAAGLRVPKAYGDYLILDILKKSQGTAVAATDEEILAAMRRWASGEGVFAAPEGAASLVAYQKLRASGFFRAEDTVVLFNTGTAYKYLDVIEVEEKKARLEASTTRYIGGIIGPY
;
A
#
# COMPACT_ATOMS: atom_id res chain seq x y z
N MET A 1 -28.56 1.58 3.60
CA MET A 1 -27.13 1.20 3.55
C MET A 1 -26.83 0.78 2.11
N ARG A 2 -25.76 1.33 1.49
CA ARG A 2 -25.38 0.97 0.10
C ARG A 2 -24.67 -0.38 0.00
N ILE A 3 -24.23 -0.91 1.13
CA ILE A 3 -23.61 -2.23 1.21
C ILE A 3 -24.70 -3.29 1.08
N SER A 4 -24.56 -4.20 0.12
CA SER A 4 -25.48 -5.29 -0.10
C SER A 4 -25.19 -6.47 0.84
N TYR A 5 -23.92 -6.89 0.91
CA TYR A 5 -23.44 -8.00 1.75
C TYR A 5 -21.92 -8.00 1.82
N LEU A 6 -21.38 -8.87 2.68
CA LEU A 6 -19.97 -9.23 2.66
C LEU A 6 -19.82 -10.60 2.00
N GLU A 7 -18.91 -10.75 1.05
CA GLU A 7 -18.67 -12.00 0.33
C GLU A 7 -17.31 -12.58 0.68
N CYS A 8 -17.31 -13.88 0.99
CA CYS A 8 -16.05 -14.61 1.16
C CYS A 8 -15.35 -14.83 -0.18
N THR A 9 -14.10 -14.42 -0.28
CA THR A 9 -13.29 -14.55 -1.51
C THR A 9 -12.84 -15.97 -1.82
N ARG A 10 -13.09 -16.94 -0.92
CA ARG A 10 -12.76 -18.36 -1.12
C ARG A 10 -13.99 -19.20 -1.45
N CYS A 11 -14.98 -19.20 -0.55
CA CYS A 11 -16.13 -20.07 -0.69
C CYS A 11 -17.39 -19.37 -1.24
N GLY A 12 -17.36 -18.06 -1.48
CA GLY A 12 -18.51 -17.31 -1.98
C GLY A 12 -19.62 -17.09 -0.96
N GLU A 13 -19.42 -17.43 0.33
CA GLU A 13 -20.43 -17.21 1.37
C GLU A 13 -20.80 -15.75 1.50
N HIS A 14 -22.09 -15.45 1.56
CA HIS A 14 -22.61 -14.10 1.80
C HIS A 14 -22.97 -13.91 3.27
N LEU A 15 -22.46 -12.86 3.87
CA LEU A 15 -22.70 -12.48 5.25
C LEU A 15 -23.38 -11.12 5.31
N ALA A 16 -24.27 -10.94 6.28
CA ALA A 16 -24.90 -9.64 6.52
C ALA A 16 -23.84 -8.60 6.94
N ALA A 17 -23.98 -7.36 6.46
CA ALA A 17 -23.11 -6.24 6.76
C ALA A 17 -23.69 -5.30 7.84
N ASP A 18 -24.62 -5.80 8.65
CA ASP A 18 -25.32 -5.04 9.71
C ASP A 18 -24.60 -5.08 11.06
N ARG A 19 -23.53 -5.85 11.17
CA ARG A 19 -22.72 -6.05 12.38
C ARG A 19 -21.24 -6.22 12.06
N PRO A 20 -20.35 -6.03 13.04
CA PRO A 20 -18.91 -6.24 12.86
C PRO A 20 -18.60 -7.67 12.42
N GLN A 21 -17.79 -7.82 11.38
CA GLN A 21 -17.33 -9.11 10.84
C GLN A 21 -15.83 -9.01 10.60
N ASN A 22 -15.08 -10.09 10.87
CA ASN A 22 -13.65 -10.13 10.53
C ASN A 22 -13.41 -10.93 9.25
N ILE A 23 -13.53 -12.24 9.31
CA ILE A 23 -13.23 -13.19 8.25
C ILE A 23 -14.39 -14.16 8.08
N CYS A 24 -14.42 -14.89 7.00
CA CYS A 24 -15.44 -15.91 6.78
C CYS A 24 -15.44 -16.95 7.91
N PRO A 25 -16.58 -17.20 8.56
CA PRO A 25 -16.66 -18.19 9.65
C PRO A 25 -16.52 -19.63 9.17
N LYS A 26 -16.73 -19.91 7.86
CA LYS A 26 -16.64 -21.26 7.29
C LYS A 26 -15.20 -21.70 7.02
N ASP A 27 -14.38 -20.80 6.45
CA ASP A 27 -13.05 -21.18 5.92
C ASP A 27 -11.94 -20.16 6.22
N GLY A 28 -12.25 -19.10 6.99
CA GLY A 28 -11.30 -18.04 7.30
C GLY A 28 -10.93 -17.16 6.11
N GLY A 29 -11.68 -17.20 5.00
CA GLY A 29 -11.42 -16.38 3.82
C GLY A 29 -11.58 -14.89 4.09
N VAL A 30 -10.87 -14.07 3.31
CA VAL A 30 -11.02 -12.60 3.31
C VAL A 30 -12.45 -12.25 2.87
N LEU A 31 -13.06 -11.27 3.54
CA LEU A 31 -14.38 -10.77 3.16
C LEU A 31 -14.26 -9.51 2.31
N PHE A 32 -14.96 -9.48 1.17
CA PHE A 32 -15.14 -8.28 0.36
C PHE A 32 -16.50 -7.65 0.60
N VAL A 33 -16.53 -6.35 0.75
CA VAL A 33 -17.77 -5.57 0.77
C VAL A 33 -18.34 -5.50 -0.63
N ARG A 34 -19.61 -5.83 -0.80
CA ARG A 34 -20.32 -5.74 -2.08
C ARG A 34 -21.39 -4.67 -2.05
N TYR A 35 -21.47 -3.92 -3.14
CA TYR A 35 -22.41 -2.82 -3.37
C TYR A 35 -23.36 -3.18 -4.48
N ASP A 36 -24.54 -2.57 -4.50
CA ASP A 36 -25.47 -2.67 -5.64
C ASP A 36 -25.01 -1.74 -6.79
N LEU A 37 -23.95 -2.20 -7.49
CA LEU A 37 -23.38 -1.47 -8.61
C LEU A 37 -24.33 -1.36 -9.79
N ALA A 38 -25.20 -2.37 -9.98
CA ALA A 38 -26.19 -2.36 -11.05
C ALA A 38 -27.15 -1.17 -10.92
N SER A 39 -27.58 -0.83 -9.70
CA SER A 39 -28.44 0.33 -9.46
C SER A 39 -27.73 1.68 -9.63
N LEU A 40 -26.40 1.71 -9.52
CA LEU A 40 -25.54 2.87 -9.69
C LEU A 40 -25.14 3.10 -11.15
N LYS A 41 -25.16 2.05 -11.97
CA LYS A 41 -24.78 2.11 -13.39
C LYS A 41 -25.56 3.17 -14.13
N GLY A 42 -24.86 4.08 -14.81
CA GLY A 42 -25.49 5.20 -15.54
C GLY A 42 -25.97 6.37 -14.67
N LYS A 43 -26.11 6.19 -13.34
CA LYS A 43 -26.46 7.25 -12.39
C LYS A 43 -25.21 7.85 -11.74
N PHE A 44 -24.29 7.01 -11.29
CA PHE A 44 -22.98 7.41 -10.77
C PHE A 44 -21.96 7.32 -11.92
N ARG A 45 -21.47 8.46 -12.35
CA ARG A 45 -20.56 8.60 -13.51
C ARG A 45 -19.35 9.42 -13.13
N PRO A 46 -18.23 9.31 -13.87
CA PRO A 46 -17.04 10.13 -13.66
C PRO A 46 -17.31 11.64 -13.53
N GLU A 47 -18.24 12.17 -14.32
CA GLU A 47 -18.58 13.60 -14.32
C GLU A 47 -19.18 14.06 -12.97
N ASN A 48 -19.81 13.15 -12.22
CA ASN A 48 -20.36 13.46 -10.89
C ASN A 48 -19.28 13.76 -9.85
N LEU A 49 -18.02 13.43 -10.13
CA LEU A 49 -16.89 13.71 -9.24
C LEU A 49 -16.40 15.16 -9.35
N SER A 50 -16.81 15.87 -10.40
CA SER A 50 -16.45 17.28 -10.58
C SER A 50 -16.92 18.13 -9.39
N GLY A 51 -16.02 18.97 -8.87
CA GLY A 51 -16.31 19.85 -7.74
C GLY A 51 -16.34 19.17 -6.36
N ARG A 52 -16.20 17.83 -6.27
CA ARG A 52 -16.10 17.13 -4.98
C ARG A 52 -14.75 17.42 -4.31
N VAL A 53 -14.75 17.39 -2.98
CA VAL A 53 -13.53 17.53 -2.17
C VAL A 53 -12.49 16.49 -2.61
N ALA A 54 -11.23 16.91 -2.69
CA ALA A 54 -10.10 16.05 -3.03
C ALA A 54 -9.73 15.16 -1.83
N SER A 55 -10.45 14.07 -1.65
CA SER A 55 -10.23 13.05 -0.63
C SER A 55 -10.69 11.69 -1.14
N MET A 56 -10.39 10.60 -0.44
CA MET A 56 -10.89 9.28 -0.80
C MET A 56 -12.42 9.20 -0.74
N TRP A 57 -13.06 9.99 0.11
CA TRP A 57 -14.51 9.99 0.32
C TRP A 57 -15.31 10.64 -0.83
N ARG A 58 -14.58 11.18 -1.84
CA ARG A 58 -15.22 11.67 -3.08
C ARG A 58 -15.97 10.56 -3.84
N TYR A 59 -15.61 9.30 -3.61
CA TYR A 59 -16.24 8.10 -4.20
C TYR A 59 -17.31 7.52 -3.28
N ALA A 60 -18.05 8.36 -2.57
CA ALA A 60 -18.98 7.96 -1.51
C ALA A 60 -20.00 6.89 -1.91
N GLU A 61 -20.41 6.85 -3.20
CA GLU A 61 -21.41 5.90 -3.69
C GLU A 61 -20.94 4.43 -3.64
N VAL A 62 -19.63 4.22 -3.69
CA VAL A 62 -18.97 2.92 -3.63
C VAL A 62 -18.14 2.76 -2.36
N LEU A 63 -18.42 3.52 -1.33
CA LEU A 63 -17.81 3.44 0.00
C LEU A 63 -18.89 3.19 1.06
N PRO A 64 -18.51 2.79 2.27
CA PRO A 64 -19.46 2.58 3.37
C PRO A 64 -20.33 3.80 3.61
N ASP A 65 -21.64 3.58 3.74
CA ASP A 65 -22.64 4.63 3.96
C ASP A 65 -22.76 4.94 5.47
N ALA A 66 -21.72 5.53 6.01
CA ALA A 66 -21.63 6.01 7.39
C ALA A 66 -20.92 7.37 7.42
N ALA A 67 -21.14 8.15 8.48
CA ALA A 67 -20.45 9.42 8.65
C ALA A 67 -18.93 9.22 8.74
N PRO A 68 -18.14 9.73 7.78
CA PRO A 68 -16.73 9.44 7.72
C PRO A 68 -15.94 9.94 8.92
N VAL A 69 -15.08 9.07 9.48
CA VAL A 69 -13.97 9.49 10.31
C VAL A 69 -12.80 9.78 9.38
N THR A 70 -12.52 11.04 9.12
CA THR A 70 -11.55 11.48 8.12
C THR A 70 -10.60 12.54 8.67
N LEU A 71 -9.35 12.49 8.24
CA LEU A 71 -8.30 13.47 8.47
C LEU A 71 -7.86 14.12 7.14
N GLY A 72 -8.62 13.93 6.06
CA GLY A 72 -8.34 14.47 4.73
C GLY A 72 -7.51 13.54 3.83
N GLU A 73 -7.49 12.24 4.12
CA GLU A 73 -6.78 11.22 3.34
C GLU A 73 -7.33 11.05 1.93
N GLY A 74 -6.45 10.63 1.05
CA GLY A 74 -6.78 10.33 -0.34
C GLY A 74 -6.54 11.49 -1.30
N PHE A 75 -6.81 11.24 -2.56
CA PHE A 75 -6.53 12.11 -3.70
C PHE A 75 -5.08 12.63 -3.71
N THR A 76 -4.17 11.74 -3.37
CA THR A 76 -2.74 12.05 -3.29
C THR A 76 -2.16 12.38 -4.67
N PRO A 77 -1.08 13.18 -4.75
CA PRO A 77 -0.48 13.54 -6.02
C PRO A 77 -0.02 12.33 -6.83
N MET A 78 -0.18 12.46 -8.14
CA MET A 78 0.48 11.62 -9.15
C MET A 78 1.50 12.49 -9.86
N LEU A 79 2.79 12.22 -9.61
CA LEU A 79 3.91 13.01 -10.12
C LEU A 79 4.46 12.34 -11.38
N ALA A 80 4.64 13.10 -12.46
CA ALA A 80 5.38 12.58 -13.61
C ALA A 80 6.86 12.43 -13.24
N SER A 81 7.46 11.25 -13.45
CA SER A 81 8.86 11.00 -13.13
C SER A 81 9.77 11.64 -14.19
N GLY A 82 10.74 12.44 -13.74
CA GLY A 82 11.76 13.10 -14.57
C GLY A 82 13.13 12.44 -14.50
N CYS A 83 13.30 11.34 -13.75
CA CYS A 83 14.59 10.67 -13.51
C CYS A 83 15.25 9.99 -14.72
N GLY A 84 15.00 10.48 -15.93
CA GLY A 84 15.69 10.08 -17.15
C GLY A 84 16.79 11.08 -17.53
N GLY A 85 17.92 11.11 -16.80
CA GLY A 85 19.23 11.56 -17.33
C GLY A 85 19.35 12.92 -18.02
N GLY A 86 18.48 13.88 -17.77
CA GLY A 86 18.61 15.26 -18.25
C GLY A 86 18.42 16.23 -17.09
N ALA A 87 19.28 17.23 -16.96
CA ALA A 87 19.09 18.32 -16.02
C ALA A 87 17.68 18.88 -16.16
N LEU A 88 16.88 18.84 -15.09
CA LEU A 88 15.57 19.47 -15.04
C LEU A 88 15.71 20.94 -15.47
N PRO A 89 14.84 21.45 -16.38
CA PRO A 89 14.75 22.89 -16.58
C PRO A 89 14.42 23.53 -15.23
N ARG A 90 15.29 24.42 -14.76
CA ARG A 90 15.06 25.20 -13.54
C ARG A 90 13.73 25.96 -13.70
N GLY A 91 12.66 25.55 -13.00
CA GLY A 91 11.43 26.32 -13.00
C GLY A 91 10.11 25.57 -12.87
N HIS A 92 10.06 24.28 -12.64
CA HIS A 92 8.78 23.57 -12.54
C HIS A 92 8.57 23.00 -11.13
N GLY A 93 7.79 23.75 -10.35
CA GLY A 93 7.24 23.27 -9.06
C GLY A 93 6.31 22.07 -9.31
N ALA A 94 6.22 21.19 -8.30
CA ALA A 94 5.29 20.06 -8.30
C ALA A 94 3.88 20.54 -8.70
N LEU A 95 3.41 20.13 -9.88
CA LEU A 95 2.06 20.42 -10.34
C LEU A 95 1.09 19.61 -9.48
N ARG A 96 0.45 20.28 -8.52
CA ARG A 96 -0.80 19.76 -7.93
C ARG A 96 -1.85 19.78 -9.03
N LEU A 97 -2.13 18.63 -9.62
CA LEU A 97 -3.21 18.51 -10.59
C LEU A 97 -4.53 18.86 -9.91
N ARG A 98 -5.21 19.87 -10.43
CA ARG A 98 -6.62 20.09 -10.11
C ARG A 98 -7.44 18.96 -10.71
N SER A 99 -8.55 18.58 -10.09
CA SER A 99 -9.44 17.55 -10.60
C SER A 99 -9.75 17.80 -12.09
N GLY A 100 -9.51 16.77 -12.93
CA GLY A 100 -9.83 16.81 -14.35
C GLY A 100 -8.71 17.24 -15.29
N GLN A 101 -7.49 17.51 -14.82
CA GLN A 101 -6.35 17.79 -15.71
C GLN A 101 -5.39 16.59 -15.74
N ALA A 102 -5.23 16.00 -16.93
CA ALA A 102 -4.10 15.09 -17.17
C ALA A 102 -2.78 15.84 -16.96
N PRO A 103 -1.73 15.15 -16.42
CA PRO A 103 -0.41 15.75 -16.34
C PRO A 103 0.00 16.20 -17.73
N SER A 104 0.43 17.48 -17.86
CA SER A 104 0.98 17.97 -19.10
C SER A 104 2.17 17.09 -19.47
N ARG A 105 2.14 16.47 -20.67
CA ARG A 105 3.20 15.64 -21.20
C ARG A 105 4.44 16.52 -21.43
N HIS A 106 5.34 16.59 -20.47
CA HIS A 106 6.70 17.01 -20.76
C HIS A 106 7.39 15.79 -21.36
N HIS A 107 7.62 15.82 -22.66
CA HIS A 107 8.39 14.83 -23.39
C HIS A 107 9.84 14.85 -22.90
N SER A 108 10.14 14.10 -21.85
CA SER A 108 11.50 13.65 -21.63
C SER A 108 11.74 12.48 -22.59
N ASN A 109 12.60 12.63 -23.58
CA ASN A 109 13.04 11.54 -24.47
C ASN A 109 13.92 10.53 -23.70
N GLY A 110 13.59 10.19 -22.44
CA GLY A 110 14.38 9.39 -21.53
C GLY A 110 13.69 8.11 -21.07
N GLU A 111 14.43 7.30 -20.36
CA GLU A 111 14.03 5.99 -19.76
C GLU A 111 12.70 5.99 -18.99
N PHE A 112 12.20 7.16 -18.57
CA PHE A 112 11.02 7.35 -17.71
C PHE A 112 9.91 8.19 -18.36
N ALA A 113 9.84 8.27 -19.68
CA ALA A 113 8.93 9.19 -20.39
C ALA A 113 7.44 9.09 -20.03
N ASN A 114 6.95 7.92 -19.55
CA ASN A 114 5.56 7.67 -19.18
C ASN A 114 5.45 7.03 -17.79
N VAL A 115 6.38 7.34 -16.88
CA VAL A 115 6.37 6.82 -15.52
C VAL A 115 5.80 7.86 -14.56
N TYR A 116 4.93 7.42 -13.67
CA TYR A 116 4.33 8.26 -12.66
C TYR A 116 4.58 7.71 -11.27
N ILE A 117 4.79 8.59 -10.30
CA ILE A 117 4.88 8.26 -8.88
C ILE A 117 3.56 8.65 -8.23
N LYS A 118 2.80 7.67 -7.73
CA LYS A 118 1.65 7.90 -6.86
C LYS A 118 2.15 8.07 -5.44
N ASP A 119 2.17 9.30 -4.94
CA ASP A 119 2.81 9.63 -3.66
C ASP A 119 1.84 9.54 -2.49
N GLU A 120 1.69 8.34 -1.93
CA GLU A 120 0.89 8.06 -0.75
C GLU A 120 1.56 8.52 0.57
N GLY A 121 2.81 8.95 0.52
CA GLY A 121 3.53 9.54 1.67
C GLY A 121 2.92 10.86 2.15
N LEU A 122 2.08 11.49 1.33
CA LEU A 122 1.38 12.74 1.64
C LEU A 122 0.01 12.55 2.31
N ASN A 123 -0.41 11.33 2.59
CA ASN A 123 -1.58 11.10 3.42
C ASN A 123 -1.34 11.53 4.88
N PRO A 124 -2.41 11.81 5.66
CA PRO A 124 -2.33 11.84 7.11
C PRO A 124 -1.58 10.62 7.64
N THR A 125 -0.79 10.80 8.71
CA THR A 125 0.13 9.76 9.24
C THR A 125 1.19 9.27 8.24
N GLY A 126 1.48 10.05 7.19
CA GLY A 126 2.60 9.85 6.27
C GLY A 126 2.57 8.55 5.47
N SER A 127 1.42 7.91 5.26
CA SER A 127 1.34 6.68 4.47
C SER A 127 -0.07 6.34 3.98
N PHE A 128 -0.15 5.46 2.97
CA PHE A 128 -1.40 4.91 2.44
C PHE A 128 -2.28 4.18 3.49
N LYS A 129 -1.73 3.89 4.67
CA LYS A 129 -2.48 3.19 5.75
C LYS A 129 -3.65 4.04 6.25
N ALA A 130 -3.56 5.36 6.18
CA ALA A 130 -4.63 6.31 6.48
C ALA A 130 -5.95 5.92 5.82
N ARG A 131 -5.94 5.62 4.52
CA ARG A 131 -7.14 5.27 3.74
C ARG A 131 -7.94 4.11 4.35
N GLY A 132 -7.24 3.01 4.65
CA GLY A 132 -7.90 1.82 5.19
C GLY A 132 -8.33 2.00 6.64
N MET A 133 -7.60 2.77 7.42
CA MET A 133 -8.00 3.05 8.81
C MET A 133 -9.15 4.04 8.88
N SER A 134 -9.21 5.03 7.99
CA SER A 134 -10.39 5.89 7.85
C SER A 134 -11.66 5.06 7.63
N ALA A 135 -11.68 4.15 6.66
CA ALA A 135 -12.86 3.32 6.37
C ALA A 135 -13.18 2.33 7.51
N ALA A 136 -12.17 1.64 8.05
CA ALA A 136 -12.35 0.68 9.14
C ALA A 136 -12.87 1.35 10.42
N VAL A 137 -12.29 2.47 10.83
CA VAL A 137 -12.70 3.21 12.03
C VAL A 137 -14.07 3.88 11.83
N THR A 138 -14.39 4.35 10.62
CA THR A 138 -15.74 4.81 10.26
C THR A 138 -16.78 3.74 10.56
N MET A 139 -16.55 2.51 10.10
CA MET A 139 -17.48 1.42 10.33
C MET A 139 -17.44 0.90 11.76
N ALA A 140 -16.28 0.89 12.42
CA ALA A 140 -16.20 0.58 13.85
C ALA A 140 -17.07 1.52 14.70
N LYS A 141 -17.01 2.83 14.40
CA LYS A 141 -17.86 3.85 15.04
C LYS A 141 -19.34 3.64 14.71
N HIS A 142 -19.67 3.33 13.46
CA HIS A 142 -21.03 3.04 13.02
C HIS A 142 -21.64 1.84 13.77
N TYR A 143 -20.84 0.80 14.03
CA TYR A 143 -21.25 -0.37 14.80
C TYR A 143 -21.19 -0.17 16.33
N GLY A 144 -20.82 0.99 16.81
CA GLY A 144 -20.72 1.29 18.24
C GLY A 144 -19.56 0.59 18.95
N LEU A 145 -18.51 0.21 18.21
CA LEU A 145 -17.31 -0.39 18.80
C LEU A 145 -16.50 0.69 19.54
N THR A 146 -16.03 0.36 20.74
CA THR A 146 -15.30 1.27 21.62
C THR A 146 -13.83 0.93 21.78
N LYS A 147 -13.42 -0.28 21.36
CA LYS A 147 -12.04 -0.77 21.50
C LYS A 147 -11.59 -1.50 20.25
N LEU A 148 -10.49 -1.05 19.67
CA LEU A 148 -9.88 -1.67 18.47
C LEU A 148 -8.48 -2.19 18.82
N ALA A 149 -8.10 -3.32 18.22
CA ALA A 149 -6.73 -3.83 18.33
C ALA A 149 -6.14 -4.20 16.98
N ALA A 150 -4.83 -4.03 16.82
CA ALA A 150 -4.10 -4.51 15.65
C ALA A 150 -2.64 -4.82 15.96
N PRO A 151 -2.05 -5.86 15.32
CA PRO A 151 -0.62 -5.99 15.16
C PRO A 151 -0.11 -5.03 14.09
N SER A 152 1.04 -4.43 14.30
CA SER A 152 1.63 -3.49 13.34
C SER A 152 3.16 -3.46 13.41
N ALA A 153 3.82 -3.59 12.26
CA ALA A 153 5.26 -3.34 12.15
C ALA A 153 5.57 -1.86 11.81
N GLY A 154 4.64 -0.92 12.09
CA GLY A 154 4.85 0.51 11.85
C GLY A 154 3.59 1.25 11.40
N ASN A 155 3.55 1.72 10.17
CA ASN A 155 2.56 2.65 9.64
C ASN A 155 1.07 2.31 9.89
N ALA A 156 0.71 1.02 10.02
CA ALA A 156 -0.68 0.66 10.30
C ALA A 156 -1.08 0.99 11.75
N GLY A 157 -0.14 0.91 12.69
CA GLY A 157 -0.36 1.30 14.08
C GLY A 157 -0.61 2.79 14.21
N GLY A 158 0.30 3.63 13.64
CA GLY A 158 0.14 5.08 13.67
C GLY A 158 -1.17 5.54 13.03
N ALA A 159 -1.54 4.95 11.89
CA ALA A 159 -2.83 5.25 11.27
C ALA A 159 -4.02 4.81 12.15
N LEU A 160 -3.98 3.62 12.77
CA LEU A 160 -5.03 3.20 13.70
C LEU A 160 -5.15 4.17 14.88
N ALA A 161 -4.02 4.52 15.49
CA ALA A 161 -4.00 5.44 16.64
C ALA A 161 -4.64 6.79 16.30
N ALA A 162 -4.24 7.40 15.16
CA ALA A 162 -4.76 8.70 14.73
C ALA A 162 -6.28 8.68 14.46
N TYR A 163 -6.76 7.69 13.70
CA TYR A 163 -8.19 7.61 13.37
C TYR A 163 -9.05 7.19 14.57
N ALA A 164 -8.55 6.32 15.44
CA ALA A 164 -9.22 5.96 16.69
C ALA A 164 -9.34 7.17 17.63
N ALA A 165 -8.28 7.96 17.78
CA ALA A 165 -8.31 9.23 18.52
C ALA A 165 -9.37 10.20 17.95
N ALA A 166 -9.40 10.38 16.62
CA ALA A 166 -10.39 11.22 15.95
C ALA A 166 -11.84 10.71 16.11
N ALA A 167 -12.02 9.40 16.33
CA ALA A 167 -13.33 8.78 16.54
C ALA A 167 -13.77 8.74 18.00
N GLY A 168 -12.85 8.96 18.96
CA GLY A 168 -13.06 8.72 20.39
C GLY A 168 -13.10 7.23 20.74
N ILE A 169 -12.33 6.39 20.03
CA ILE A 169 -12.25 4.93 20.21
C ILE A 169 -10.88 4.57 20.79
N GLU A 170 -10.86 3.64 21.72
CA GLU A 170 -9.63 3.14 22.35
C GLU A 170 -8.87 2.23 21.36
N ALA A 171 -7.55 2.47 21.20
CA ALA A 171 -6.70 1.69 20.29
C ALA A 171 -5.61 0.92 21.05
N HIS A 172 -5.51 -0.40 20.79
CA HIS A 172 -4.49 -1.29 21.31
C HIS A 172 -3.58 -1.79 20.18
N ILE A 173 -2.30 -1.44 20.25
CA ILE A 173 -1.36 -1.68 19.16
C ILE A 173 -0.21 -2.55 19.65
N PHE A 174 -0.03 -3.71 19.01
CA PHE A 174 1.04 -4.66 19.31
C PHE A 174 2.13 -4.52 18.25
N MET A 175 3.34 -4.19 18.67
CA MET A 175 4.47 -3.92 17.79
C MET A 175 5.69 -4.77 18.15
N PRO A 176 6.47 -5.25 17.15
CA PRO A 176 7.81 -5.74 17.41
C PRO A 176 8.67 -4.66 18.09
N LYS A 177 9.61 -5.06 18.96
CA LYS A 177 10.51 -4.12 19.66
C LYS A 177 11.40 -3.31 18.71
N ASP A 178 11.72 -3.86 17.55
CA ASP A 178 12.59 -3.27 16.52
C ASP A 178 11.84 -2.40 15.49
N VAL A 179 10.60 -2.02 15.77
CA VAL A 179 9.85 -1.07 14.94
C VAL A 179 10.55 0.30 14.92
N PRO A 180 10.57 1.03 13.78
CA PRO A 180 11.13 2.38 13.72
C PRO A 180 10.56 3.29 14.82
N MET A 181 11.42 4.05 15.49
CA MET A 181 11.06 4.85 16.66
C MET A 181 9.91 5.83 16.38
N ALA A 182 9.92 6.47 15.21
CA ALA A 182 8.87 7.41 14.83
C ALA A 182 7.47 6.77 14.80
N ASN A 183 7.36 5.51 14.36
CA ASN A 183 6.08 4.79 14.33
C ASN A 183 5.55 4.46 15.74
N ARG A 184 6.44 4.16 16.69
CA ARG A 184 6.08 3.96 18.08
C ARG A 184 5.62 5.27 18.73
N MET A 185 6.45 6.32 18.61
CA MET A 185 6.16 7.64 19.17
C MET A 185 4.83 8.19 18.65
N GLU A 186 4.56 8.03 17.36
CA GLU A 186 3.29 8.44 16.76
C GLU A 186 2.09 7.81 17.46
N CYS A 187 2.13 6.50 17.73
CA CYS A 187 1.07 5.80 18.45
C CYS A 187 0.90 6.31 19.88
N ASP A 188 2.00 6.51 20.60
CA ASP A 188 1.99 7.02 21.98
C ASP A 188 1.39 8.45 22.02
N TYR A 189 1.78 9.33 21.09
CA TYR A 189 1.28 10.71 21.04
C TYR A 189 -0.20 10.82 20.67
N TYR A 190 -0.73 9.87 19.86
CA TYR A 190 -2.17 9.78 19.59
C TYR A 190 -2.96 9.10 20.73
N GLY A 191 -2.29 8.71 21.82
CA GLY A 191 -2.94 8.13 23.00
C GLY A 191 -3.31 6.66 22.88
N ALA A 192 -2.69 5.90 21.97
CA ALA A 192 -2.92 4.48 21.85
C ALA A 192 -2.14 3.68 22.91
N HIS A 193 -2.69 2.55 23.33
CA HIS A 193 -2.02 1.59 24.19
C HIS A 193 -1.05 0.74 23.38
N VAL A 194 0.24 1.02 23.47
CA VAL A 194 1.29 0.30 22.74
C VAL A 194 1.87 -0.82 23.59
N THR A 195 1.85 -2.04 23.04
CA THR A 195 2.53 -3.22 23.63
C THR A 195 3.69 -3.62 22.72
N LEU A 196 4.92 -3.52 23.22
CA LEU A 196 6.11 -3.98 22.51
C LEU A 196 6.34 -5.48 22.74
N VAL A 197 6.46 -6.22 21.64
CA VAL A 197 6.59 -7.68 21.63
C VAL A 197 8.01 -8.07 21.20
N ASP A 198 8.62 -8.98 21.95
CA ASP A 198 9.90 -9.59 21.57
C ASP A 198 9.63 -10.70 20.56
N GLY A 199 9.59 -10.35 19.28
CA GLY A 199 9.19 -11.25 18.20
C GLY A 199 8.83 -10.52 16.93
N LEU A 200 8.22 -11.23 15.99
CA LEU A 200 7.78 -10.72 14.70
C LEU A 200 6.31 -10.26 14.76
N ILE A 201 5.85 -9.65 13.67
CA ILE A 201 4.45 -9.24 13.51
C ILE A 201 3.46 -10.43 13.66
N SER A 202 3.88 -11.66 13.35
CA SER A 202 3.10 -12.88 13.59
C SER A 202 2.85 -13.12 15.07
N ASP A 203 3.83 -12.84 15.95
CA ASP A 203 3.68 -12.97 17.40
C ASP A 203 2.76 -11.91 17.95
N CYS A 204 2.86 -10.68 17.45
CA CYS A 204 1.90 -9.61 17.75
C CYS A 204 0.47 -10.03 17.36
N ALA A 205 0.29 -10.62 16.17
CA ALA A 205 -1.01 -11.07 15.70
C ALA A 205 -1.59 -12.20 16.55
N ARG A 206 -0.75 -13.12 17.03
CA ARG A 206 -1.14 -14.19 17.96
C ARG A 206 -1.63 -13.61 19.29
N MET A 207 -0.91 -12.65 19.86
CA MET A 207 -1.31 -11.99 21.12
C MET A 207 -2.67 -11.27 21.00
N VAL A 208 -2.92 -10.58 19.89
CA VAL A 208 -4.24 -9.98 19.63
C VAL A 208 -5.32 -11.06 19.57
N ALA A 209 -5.10 -12.13 18.81
CA ALA A 209 -6.06 -13.21 18.63
C ALA A 209 -6.42 -13.91 19.98
N GLU A 210 -5.42 -14.15 20.84
CA GLU A 210 -5.60 -14.81 22.14
C GLU A 210 -6.33 -13.93 23.17
N ARG A 211 -6.20 -12.61 23.06
CA ARG A 211 -6.70 -11.67 24.08
C ARG A 211 -7.99 -10.96 23.70
N LYS A 212 -8.29 -10.81 22.40
CA LYS A 212 -9.37 -9.96 21.90
C LYS A 212 -10.73 -10.22 22.54
N GLU A 213 -11.11 -11.49 22.73
CA GLU A 213 -12.41 -11.85 23.33
C GLU A 213 -12.49 -11.42 24.80
N LYS A 214 -11.45 -11.71 25.59
CA LYS A 214 -11.38 -11.35 27.00
C LYS A 214 -11.38 -9.83 27.23
N GLU A 215 -10.67 -9.10 26.39
CA GLU A 215 -10.47 -7.65 26.50
C GLU A 215 -11.58 -6.84 25.79
N GLY A 216 -12.44 -7.51 25.02
CA GLY A 216 -13.49 -6.88 24.23
C GLY A 216 -12.95 -6.06 23.05
N TRP A 217 -11.83 -6.47 22.46
CA TRP A 217 -11.24 -5.80 21.31
C TRP A 217 -11.81 -6.30 19.99
N PHE A 218 -12.06 -5.40 19.06
CA PHE A 218 -12.28 -5.77 17.67
C PHE A 218 -10.96 -5.73 16.90
N ASP A 219 -10.60 -6.87 16.28
CA ASP A 219 -9.35 -7.03 15.51
C ASP A 219 -9.47 -6.34 14.15
N VAL A 220 -8.74 -5.23 13.98
CA VAL A 220 -8.65 -4.51 12.70
C VAL A 220 -7.38 -4.84 11.93
N SER A 221 -6.86 -6.06 12.04
CA SER A 221 -5.69 -6.55 11.29
C SER A 221 -5.91 -6.49 9.77
N THR A 222 -4.79 -6.38 9.04
CA THR A 222 -4.80 -6.35 7.57
C THR A 222 -5.49 -7.59 6.98
N LEU A 223 -6.49 -7.37 6.12
CA LEU A 223 -7.33 -8.38 5.45
C LEU A 223 -8.18 -9.25 6.38
N LYS A 224 -8.15 -9.02 7.70
CA LYS A 224 -9.10 -9.58 8.66
C LYS A 224 -10.24 -8.62 8.97
N GLU A 225 -10.15 -7.39 8.52
CA GLU A 225 -11.16 -6.36 8.61
C GLU A 225 -11.52 -5.89 7.20
N PRO A 226 -12.77 -6.09 6.73
CA PRO A 226 -13.13 -5.91 5.31
C PRO A 226 -13.06 -4.46 4.84
N PHE A 227 -13.38 -3.48 5.68
CA PHE A 227 -13.43 -2.07 5.27
C PHE A 227 -12.06 -1.45 5.05
N ARG A 228 -10.99 -2.08 5.54
CA ARG A 228 -9.64 -1.68 5.17
C ARG A 228 -9.37 -1.85 3.68
N VAL A 229 -9.98 -2.82 3.03
CA VAL A 229 -9.93 -2.98 1.56
C VAL A 229 -10.67 -1.82 0.89
N GLU A 230 -11.82 -1.42 1.43
CA GLU A 230 -12.65 -0.35 0.88
C GLU A 230 -11.92 1.00 0.85
N GLY A 231 -11.24 1.36 1.94
CA GLY A 231 -10.39 2.53 1.92
C GLY A 231 -9.24 2.44 0.91
N LYS A 232 -8.62 1.25 0.77
CA LYS A 232 -7.49 1.04 -0.15
C LYS A 232 -7.89 1.02 -1.62
N LYS A 233 -9.09 0.53 -1.96
CA LYS A 233 -9.55 0.50 -3.35
C LYS A 233 -9.62 1.89 -3.99
N THR A 234 -9.77 2.94 -3.17
CA THR A 234 -9.80 4.33 -3.66
C THR A 234 -8.51 4.73 -4.39
N MET A 235 -7.37 4.08 -4.11
CA MET A 235 -6.14 4.26 -4.90
C MET A 235 -6.35 3.88 -6.37
N GLY A 236 -7.10 2.81 -6.65
CA GLY A 236 -7.43 2.39 -8.02
C GLY A 236 -8.35 3.38 -8.73
N TYR A 237 -9.37 3.87 -8.03
CA TYR A 237 -10.24 4.94 -8.55
C TYR A 237 -9.45 6.22 -8.86
N GLU A 238 -8.55 6.62 -7.96
CA GLU A 238 -7.73 7.83 -8.16
C GLU A 238 -6.74 7.67 -9.32
N VAL A 239 -6.11 6.50 -9.48
CA VAL A 239 -5.24 6.23 -10.64
C VAL A 239 -6.02 6.37 -11.94
N ALA A 240 -7.23 5.80 -12.03
CA ALA A 240 -8.08 5.93 -13.20
C ALA A 240 -8.50 7.39 -13.44
N GLU A 241 -8.98 8.10 -12.41
CA GLU A 241 -9.40 9.51 -12.50
C GLU A 241 -8.25 10.42 -12.93
N GLN A 242 -7.07 10.26 -12.32
CA GLN A 242 -5.89 11.09 -12.60
C GLN A 242 -5.26 10.80 -13.96
N LEU A 243 -5.54 9.66 -14.56
CA LEU A 243 -5.18 9.29 -15.93
C LEU A 243 -6.35 9.41 -16.92
N ASN A 244 -7.36 10.25 -16.59
CA ASN A 244 -8.55 10.48 -17.43
C ASN A 244 -9.28 9.18 -17.81
N TRP A 245 -9.48 8.30 -16.83
CA TRP A 245 -10.21 7.03 -16.95
C TRP A 245 -9.58 6.01 -17.92
N LYS A 246 -8.29 6.21 -18.22
CA LYS A 246 -7.46 5.25 -18.97
C LYS A 246 -6.49 4.59 -17.99
N LEU A 247 -6.64 3.28 -17.80
CA LEU A 247 -5.71 2.56 -16.93
C LEU A 247 -4.30 2.53 -17.52
N PRO A 248 -3.25 2.56 -16.69
CA PRO A 248 -1.87 2.42 -17.14
C PRO A 248 -1.59 1.01 -17.63
N GLN A 249 -0.52 0.79 -18.37
CA GLN A 249 -0.07 -0.54 -18.78
C GLN A 249 0.49 -1.33 -17.60
N GLY A 250 1.00 -0.66 -16.57
CA GLY A 250 1.51 -1.32 -15.39
C GLY A 250 1.31 -0.54 -14.09
N VAL A 251 1.12 -1.26 -13.00
CA VAL A 251 1.10 -0.73 -11.63
C VAL A 251 2.09 -1.53 -10.80
N ILE A 252 3.11 -0.88 -10.25
CA ILE A 252 4.09 -1.50 -9.36
C ILE A 252 3.77 -1.13 -7.93
N TYR A 253 3.49 -2.15 -7.12
CA TYR A 253 3.00 -1.97 -5.77
C TYR A 253 3.84 -2.73 -4.72
N PRO A 254 4.39 -2.03 -3.70
CA PRO A 254 5.12 -2.65 -2.60
C PRO A 254 4.21 -3.59 -1.79
N THR A 255 4.60 -4.85 -1.67
CA THR A 255 3.72 -5.90 -1.17
C THR A 255 4.23 -6.54 0.12
N GLY A 256 3.77 -6.04 1.27
CA GLY A 256 3.79 -6.79 2.52
C GLY A 256 2.54 -7.65 2.63
N GLY A 257 1.46 -7.12 3.24
CA GLY A 257 0.16 -7.81 3.31
C GLY A 257 -0.70 -7.74 2.04
N GLY A 258 -0.33 -6.94 1.02
CA GLY A 258 -0.97 -6.89 -0.29
C GLY A 258 -2.32 -6.19 -0.39
N VAL A 259 -2.84 -5.63 0.72
CA VAL A 259 -4.20 -5.06 0.76
C VAL A 259 -4.44 -3.93 -0.25
N GLY A 260 -3.41 -3.15 -0.59
CA GLY A 260 -3.55 -2.08 -1.58
C GLY A 260 -3.69 -2.61 -3.00
N MET A 261 -2.90 -3.61 -3.38
CA MET A 261 -3.03 -4.29 -4.68
C MET A 261 -4.41 -4.94 -4.81
N ILE A 262 -4.86 -5.67 -3.77
CA ILE A 262 -6.18 -6.30 -3.72
C ILE A 262 -7.29 -5.24 -3.83
N GLY A 263 -7.17 -4.14 -3.10
CA GLY A 263 -8.14 -3.03 -3.17
C GLY A 263 -8.21 -2.39 -4.55
N MET A 264 -7.07 -2.09 -5.17
CA MET A 264 -7.05 -1.52 -6.53
C MET A 264 -7.66 -2.46 -7.56
N TRP A 265 -7.37 -3.76 -7.48
CA TRP A 265 -7.99 -4.74 -8.37
C TRP A 265 -9.51 -4.76 -8.23
N LYS A 266 -10.01 -4.78 -6.99
CA LYS A 266 -11.45 -4.64 -6.71
C LYS A 266 -12.04 -3.35 -7.29
N ALA A 267 -11.32 -2.23 -7.21
CA ALA A 267 -11.76 -0.97 -7.82
C ALA A 267 -11.89 -1.05 -9.34
N PHE A 268 -10.95 -1.73 -10.01
CA PHE A 268 -11.02 -1.91 -11.46
C PHE A 268 -12.24 -2.76 -11.86
N ASP A 269 -12.54 -3.83 -11.11
CA ASP A 269 -13.73 -4.64 -11.34
C ASP A 269 -15.02 -3.83 -11.14
N GLU A 270 -15.10 -3.02 -10.06
CA GLU A 270 -16.25 -2.13 -9.81
C GLU A 270 -16.41 -1.07 -10.91
N MET A 271 -15.31 -0.44 -11.37
CA MET A 271 -15.37 0.56 -12.44
C MET A 271 -15.77 -0.01 -13.80
N GLU A 272 -15.38 -1.25 -14.10
CA GLU A 272 -15.85 -1.96 -15.30
C GLU A 272 -17.36 -2.23 -15.21
N GLU A 273 -17.85 -2.74 -14.09
CA GLU A 273 -19.29 -2.98 -13.87
C GLU A 273 -20.11 -1.71 -13.98
N LEU A 274 -19.60 -0.58 -13.45
CA LEU A 274 -20.20 0.75 -13.59
C LEU A 274 -20.14 1.28 -15.04
N GLY A 275 -19.31 0.70 -15.90
CA GLY A 275 -19.08 1.15 -17.27
C GLY A 275 -18.17 2.37 -17.39
N TRP A 276 -17.31 2.62 -16.39
CA TRP A 276 -16.36 3.75 -16.41
C TRP A 276 -15.08 3.43 -17.17
N ILE A 277 -14.70 2.16 -17.19
CA ILE A 277 -13.55 1.63 -17.92
C ILE A 277 -13.92 0.38 -18.69
N GLY A 278 -13.08 -0.04 -19.63
CA GLY A 278 -13.20 -1.33 -20.33
C GLY A 278 -12.72 -2.52 -19.50
N SER A 279 -12.64 -3.69 -20.14
CA SER A 279 -12.18 -4.94 -19.53
C SER A 279 -10.63 -5.05 -19.42
N GLU A 280 -9.90 -4.16 -20.08
CA GLU A 280 -8.44 -4.17 -19.99
C GLU A 280 -7.98 -3.82 -18.58
N ARG A 281 -6.90 -4.49 -18.14
CA ARG A 281 -6.32 -4.31 -16.80
C ARG A 281 -4.83 -3.97 -16.91
N PRO A 282 -4.30 -3.16 -15.98
CA PRO A 282 -2.86 -3.00 -15.88
C PRO A 282 -2.20 -4.32 -15.49
N LYS A 283 -1.00 -4.56 -15.95
CA LYS A 283 -0.11 -5.58 -15.38
C LYS A 283 0.19 -5.17 -13.94
N MET A 284 -0.25 -5.98 -12.97
CA MET A 284 -0.01 -5.73 -11.55
C MET A 284 1.32 -6.35 -11.15
N ILE A 285 2.20 -5.55 -10.57
CA ILE A 285 3.54 -5.99 -10.17
C ILE A 285 3.65 -5.93 -8.66
N SER A 286 3.93 -7.08 -8.06
CA SER A 286 4.27 -7.18 -6.64
C SER A 286 5.76 -6.99 -6.46
N VAL A 287 6.21 -6.05 -5.60
CA VAL A 287 7.61 -5.98 -5.19
C VAL A 287 7.75 -6.26 -3.71
N GLN A 288 8.73 -7.10 -3.36
CA GLN A 288 9.08 -7.46 -1.99
C GLN A 288 10.58 -7.26 -1.73
N ALA A 289 10.96 -7.14 -0.46
CA ALA A 289 12.37 -7.16 -0.09
C ALA A 289 12.94 -8.58 -0.24
N ALA A 290 14.14 -8.72 -0.79
CA ALA A 290 14.78 -10.03 -1.03
C ALA A 290 14.93 -10.87 0.25
N GLY A 291 15.13 -10.22 1.41
CA GLY A 291 15.20 -10.89 2.71
C GLY A 291 13.84 -11.35 3.26
N CYS A 292 12.72 -11.02 2.60
CA CYS A 292 11.37 -11.48 2.97
C CYS A 292 10.44 -11.42 1.73
N ALA A 293 10.55 -12.41 0.83
CA ALA A 293 9.88 -12.42 -0.47
C ALA A 293 9.00 -13.67 -0.71
N PRO A 294 8.03 -13.99 0.20
CA PRO A 294 7.22 -15.21 0.07
C PRO A 294 6.34 -15.23 -1.19
N ILE A 295 5.84 -14.07 -1.64
CA ILE A 295 5.03 -13.97 -2.87
C ILE A 295 5.90 -14.21 -4.11
N VAL A 296 7.10 -13.62 -4.16
CA VAL A 296 8.05 -13.84 -5.28
C VAL A 296 8.38 -15.33 -5.39
N LYS A 297 8.77 -15.97 -4.28
CA LYS A 297 9.08 -17.39 -4.23
C LYS A 297 7.90 -18.27 -4.70
N ALA A 298 6.69 -17.96 -4.26
CA ALA A 298 5.48 -18.69 -4.67
C ALA A 298 5.17 -18.49 -6.16
N TRP A 299 5.32 -17.26 -6.66
CA TRP A 299 5.11 -16.92 -8.07
C TRP A 299 6.08 -17.68 -8.99
N GLU A 300 7.38 -17.64 -8.68
CA GLU A 300 8.44 -18.36 -9.43
C GLU A 300 8.22 -19.87 -9.43
N ALA A 301 7.68 -20.41 -8.34
CA ALA A 301 7.33 -21.82 -8.22
C ALA A 301 5.97 -22.19 -8.82
N GLY A 302 5.22 -21.23 -9.43
CA GLY A 302 3.89 -21.47 -10.00
C GLY A 302 2.82 -21.87 -8.99
N LYS A 303 3.00 -21.52 -7.69
CA LYS A 303 2.06 -21.86 -6.61
C LYS A 303 0.91 -20.86 -6.53
N SER A 304 -0.25 -21.34 -6.03
CA SER A 304 -1.43 -20.51 -5.77
C SER A 304 -1.48 -19.92 -4.35
N ALA A 305 -0.55 -20.27 -3.48
CA ALA A 305 -0.39 -19.74 -2.13
C ALA A 305 1.09 -19.73 -1.73
N SER A 306 1.48 -18.77 -0.88
CA SER A 306 2.84 -18.70 -0.37
C SER A 306 3.06 -19.61 0.83
N GLU A 307 4.33 -19.96 1.08
CA GLU A 307 4.76 -20.59 2.33
C GLU A 307 5.26 -19.54 3.31
N MET A 308 5.32 -19.90 4.60
CA MET A 308 5.91 -19.05 5.62
C MET A 308 7.41 -18.83 5.30
N TRP A 309 7.82 -17.57 5.27
CA TRP A 309 9.23 -17.21 5.09
C TRP A 309 9.98 -17.32 6.41
N VAL A 310 11.02 -18.12 6.44
CA VAL A 310 11.87 -18.32 7.62
C VAL A 310 13.04 -17.34 7.57
N GLY A 311 13.39 -16.73 8.71
CA GLY A 311 14.50 -15.79 8.82
C GLY A 311 14.23 -14.44 8.11
N ALA A 312 12.98 -13.95 8.15
CA ALA A 312 12.61 -12.68 7.52
C ALA A 312 13.42 -11.50 8.05
N GLN A 313 14.20 -10.87 7.18
CA GLN A 313 15.09 -9.78 7.52
C GLN A 313 15.12 -8.73 6.40
N THR A 314 14.80 -7.48 6.72
CA THR A 314 14.93 -6.29 5.87
C THR A 314 14.69 -5.04 6.71
N PHE A 315 15.34 -3.92 6.34
CA PHE A 315 15.08 -2.64 6.98
C PHE A 315 13.74 -2.01 6.50
N ALA A 316 13.18 -2.48 5.38
CA ALA A 316 11.85 -2.08 4.90
C ALA A 316 10.76 -2.78 5.74
N ALA A 317 10.51 -2.28 6.96
CA ALA A 317 9.67 -2.92 7.96
C ALA A 317 8.26 -3.29 7.44
N GLY A 318 7.68 -2.48 6.56
CA GLY A 318 6.36 -2.74 5.94
C GLY A 318 6.37 -3.88 4.91
N LEU A 319 7.55 -4.30 4.41
CA LEU A 319 7.72 -5.48 3.55
C LEU A 319 8.07 -6.74 4.34
N ARG A 320 8.45 -6.64 5.63
CA ARG A 320 8.79 -7.77 6.48
C ARG A 320 7.55 -8.52 6.96
N VAL A 321 6.85 -9.14 6.02
CA VAL A 321 5.63 -9.92 6.25
C VAL A 321 5.87 -11.36 5.80
N PRO A 322 6.25 -12.28 6.71
CA PRO A 322 6.63 -13.66 6.39
C PRO A 322 5.55 -14.46 5.67
N LYS A 323 4.29 -14.11 5.90
CA LYS A 323 3.15 -14.66 5.16
C LYS A 323 2.00 -13.67 5.14
N ALA A 324 1.57 -13.25 3.96
CA ALA A 324 0.40 -12.41 3.77
C ALA A 324 -0.88 -13.23 3.96
N TYR A 325 -1.89 -12.67 4.66
CA TYR A 325 -3.15 -13.37 4.88
C TYR A 325 -3.92 -13.63 3.57
N GLY A 326 -3.84 -12.69 2.64
CA GLY A 326 -4.47 -12.76 1.31
C GLY A 326 -3.51 -13.12 0.19
N ASP A 327 -2.48 -13.95 0.45
CA ASP A 327 -1.47 -14.34 -0.52
C ASP A 327 -2.05 -14.96 -1.80
N TYR A 328 -3.10 -15.78 -1.66
CA TYR A 328 -3.82 -16.39 -2.77
C TYR A 328 -4.50 -15.35 -3.68
N LEU A 329 -5.02 -14.25 -3.12
CA LEU A 329 -5.58 -13.15 -3.90
C LEU A 329 -4.50 -12.40 -4.67
N ILE A 330 -3.36 -12.15 -4.05
CA ILE A 330 -2.21 -11.50 -4.69
C ILE A 330 -1.75 -12.32 -5.89
N LEU A 331 -1.52 -13.62 -5.71
CA LEU A 331 -1.06 -14.53 -6.77
C LEU A 331 -2.08 -14.66 -7.90
N ASP A 332 -3.39 -14.71 -7.57
CA ASP A 332 -4.46 -14.71 -8.56
C ASP A 332 -4.48 -13.40 -9.39
N ILE A 333 -4.32 -12.25 -8.73
CA ILE A 333 -4.23 -10.94 -9.39
C ILE A 333 -3.03 -10.89 -10.34
N LEU A 334 -1.85 -11.34 -9.91
CA LEU A 334 -0.65 -11.38 -10.76
C LEU A 334 -0.91 -12.23 -12.02
N LYS A 335 -1.55 -13.39 -11.85
CA LYS A 335 -1.91 -14.27 -12.96
C LYS A 335 -2.92 -13.62 -13.91
N LYS A 336 -4.02 -13.09 -13.39
CA LYS A 336 -5.10 -12.48 -14.18
C LYS A 336 -4.64 -11.22 -14.93
N SER A 337 -3.77 -10.44 -14.32
CA SER A 337 -3.23 -9.21 -14.90
C SER A 337 -2.06 -9.44 -15.85
N GLN A 338 -1.60 -10.67 -16.04
CA GLN A 338 -0.34 -10.97 -16.74
C GLN A 338 0.84 -10.18 -16.13
N GLY A 339 0.78 -9.97 -14.82
CA GLY A 339 1.78 -9.29 -14.03
C GLY A 339 2.94 -10.19 -13.65
N THR A 340 3.70 -9.76 -12.63
CA THR A 340 4.80 -10.56 -12.08
C THR A 340 5.13 -10.15 -10.66
N ALA A 341 6.04 -10.87 -10.02
CA ALA A 341 6.59 -10.52 -8.72
C ALA A 341 8.11 -10.31 -8.83
N VAL A 342 8.64 -9.31 -8.11
CA VAL A 342 10.06 -8.91 -8.16
C VAL A 342 10.60 -8.77 -6.75
N ALA A 343 11.81 -9.26 -6.50
CA ALA A 343 12.56 -9.02 -5.27
C ALA A 343 13.55 -7.86 -5.46
N ALA A 344 13.65 -7.01 -4.43
CA ALA A 344 14.63 -5.93 -4.32
C ALA A 344 15.51 -6.15 -3.10
N THR A 345 16.84 -6.04 -3.21
CA THR A 345 17.73 -6.10 -2.05
C THR A 345 17.67 -4.82 -1.24
N ASP A 346 18.11 -4.86 0.01
CA ASP A 346 18.12 -3.68 0.88
C ASP A 346 19.06 -2.59 0.32
N GLU A 347 20.18 -2.97 -0.32
CA GLU A 347 21.11 -2.05 -0.98
C GLU A 347 20.46 -1.36 -2.19
N GLU A 348 19.74 -2.13 -3.03
CA GLU A 348 19.01 -1.59 -4.16
C GLU A 348 17.92 -0.61 -3.70
N ILE A 349 17.21 -0.95 -2.63
CA ILE A 349 16.17 -0.09 -2.03
C ILE A 349 16.78 1.22 -1.53
N LEU A 350 17.89 1.15 -0.79
CA LEU A 350 18.59 2.33 -0.28
C LEU A 350 19.07 3.25 -1.41
N ALA A 351 19.64 2.66 -2.47
CA ALA A 351 20.05 3.41 -3.68
C ALA A 351 18.85 4.07 -4.37
N ALA A 352 17.72 3.37 -4.47
CA ALA A 352 16.49 3.91 -5.06
C ALA A 352 15.88 5.06 -4.23
N MET A 353 15.94 4.99 -2.89
CA MET A 353 15.53 6.09 -2.00
C MET A 353 16.35 7.35 -2.30
N ARG A 354 17.68 7.23 -2.40
CA ARG A 354 18.56 8.36 -2.75
C ARG A 354 18.24 8.91 -4.13
N ARG A 355 18.01 8.04 -5.11
CA ARG A 355 17.68 8.44 -6.49
C ARG A 355 16.38 9.23 -6.56
N TRP A 356 15.32 8.79 -5.90
CA TRP A 356 14.06 9.54 -5.85
C TRP A 356 14.19 10.85 -5.09
N ALA A 357 14.91 10.86 -3.96
CA ALA A 357 15.11 12.08 -3.19
C ALA A 357 15.89 13.14 -3.99
N SER A 358 17.02 12.76 -4.62
CA SER A 358 17.87 13.70 -5.34
C SER A 358 17.36 14.05 -6.74
N GLY A 359 16.64 13.14 -7.40
CA GLY A 359 16.16 13.33 -8.78
C GLY A 359 14.74 13.89 -8.87
N GLU A 360 13.86 13.47 -7.94
CA GLU A 360 12.42 13.79 -8.00
C GLU A 360 11.95 14.66 -6.82
N GLY A 361 12.81 14.85 -5.79
CA GLY A 361 12.38 15.50 -4.55
C GLY A 361 11.40 14.66 -3.72
N VAL A 362 11.29 13.36 -3.98
CA VAL A 362 10.41 12.43 -3.26
C VAL A 362 11.21 11.65 -2.23
N PHE A 363 11.07 12.00 -0.96
CA PHE A 363 11.71 11.26 0.13
C PHE A 363 10.83 10.07 0.55
N ALA A 364 10.92 9.02 -0.26
CA ALA A 364 10.08 7.83 -0.17
C ALA A 364 10.51 6.90 0.97
N ALA A 365 9.53 6.26 1.62
CA ALA A 365 9.80 5.14 2.51
C ALA A 365 10.52 3.99 1.77
N PRO A 366 11.28 3.14 2.47
CA PRO A 366 11.97 2.00 1.86
C PRO A 366 11.04 1.13 0.99
N GLU A 367 9.84 0.88 1.48
CA GLU A 367 8.83 0.11 0.76
C GLU A 367 8.47 0.76 -0.58
N GLY A 368 8.27 2.09 -0.58
CA GLY A 368 7.96 2.85 -1.80
C GLY A 368 9.10 2.79 -2.80
N ALA A 369 10.33 2.98 -2.34
CA ALA A 369 11.52 2.96 -3.18
C ALA A 369 11.76 1.60 -3.88
N ALA A 370 11.32 0.49 -3.27
CA ALA A 370 11.38 -0.83 -3.90
C ALA A 370 10.62 -0.88 -5.24
N SER A 371 9.58 -0.04 -5.43
CA SER A 371 8.85 0.04 -6.70
C SER A 371 9.71 0.59 -7.84
N LEU A 372 10.63 1.51 -7.56
CA LEU A 372 11.61 1.98 -8.55
C LEU A 372 12.58 0.86 -8.96
N VAL A 373 13.08 0.09 -7.98
CA VAL A 373 13.96 -1.08 -8.26
C VAL A 373 13.26 -2.07 -9.19
N ALA A 374 12.01 -2.42 -8.87
CA ALA A 374 11.22 -3.34 -9.70
C ALA A 374 11.02 -2.79 -11.11
N TYR A 375 10.69 -1.50 -11.25
CA TYR A 375 10.57 -0.87 -12.56
C TYR A 375 11.86 -0.97 -13.38
N GLN A 376 13.00 -0.65 -12.79
CA GLN A 376 14.30 -0.71 -13.46
C GLN A 376 14.63 -2.13 -13.96
N LYS A 377 14.43 -3.15 -13.10
CA LYS A 377 14.62 -4.56 -13.47
C LYS A 377 13.69 -4.98 -14.63
N LEU A 378 12.43 -4.58 -14.58
CA LEU A 378 11.43 -4.93 -15.59
C LEU A 378 11.64 -4.19 -16.91
N ARG A 379 12.16 -2.95 -16.87
CA ARG A 379 12.60 -2.24 -18.08
C ARG A 379 13.82 -2.92 -18.73
N ALA A 380 14.82 -3.24 -17.93
CA ALA A 380 16.04 -3.91 -18.41
C ALA A 380 15.76 -5.28 -19.05
N SER A 381 14.75 -6.02 -18.54
CA SER A 381 14.32 -7.30 -19.11
C SER A 381 13.39 -7.19 -20.32
N GLY A 382 12.95 -5.98 -20.70
CA GLY A 382 11.99 -5.78 -21.79
C GLY A 382 10.53 -6.10 -21.41
N PHE A 383 10.22 -6.34 -20.14
CA PHE A 383 8.85 -6.60 -19.67
C PHE A 383 7.94 -5.38 -19.86
N PHE A 384 8.46 -4.19 -19.61
CA PHE A 384 7.85 -2.91 -19.98
C PHE A 384 8.60 -2.26 -21.14
N ARG A 385 7.86 -1.68 -22.09
CA ARG A 385 8.39 -0.91 -23.21
C ARG A 385 8.51 0.57 -22.83
N ALA A 386 9.24 1.36 -23.62
CA ALA A 386 9.45 2.80 -23.35
C ALA A 386 8.15 3.61 -23.39
N GLU A 387 7.22 3.23 -24.23
CA GLU A 387 5.93 3.86 -24.42
C GLU A 387 4.87 3.46 -23.39
N ASP A 388 5.11 2.39 -22.60
CA ASP A 388 4.14 1.92 -21.61
C ASP A 388 4.01 2.93 -20.45
N THR A 389 2.79 3.30 -20.12
CA THR A 389 2.50 4.09 -18.93
C THR A 389 2.57 3.19 -17.69
N VAL A 390 3.44 3.53 -16.75
CA VAL A 390 3.62 2.75 -15.52
C VAL A 390 3.47 3.65 -14.29
N VAL A 391 2.68 3.21 -13.32
CA VAL A 391 2.51 3.90 -12.03
C VAL A 391 3.28 3.17 -10.94
N LEU A 392 4.21 3.87 -10.31
CA LEU A 392 4.98 3.41 -9.16
C LEU A 392 4.37 3.97 -7.88
N PHE A 393 4.08 3.10 -6.91
CA PHE A 393 3.52 3.55 -5.65
C PHE A 393 4.61 3.85 -4.62
N ASN A 394 4.74 5.12 -4.23
CA ASN A 394 5.38 5.49 -2.96
C ASN A 394 4.35 5.34 -1.84
N THR A 395 4.44 4.29 -1.05
CA THR A 395 3.44 3.94 -0.04
C THR A 395 3.57 4.67 1.28
N GLY A 396 4.66 5.44 1.48
CA GLY A 396 4.87 6.20 2.71
C GLY A 396 6.06 7.15 2.65
N THR A 397 6.20 7.99 3.65
CA THR A 397 7.32 8.93 3.78
C THR A 397 8.51 8.30 4.50
N ALA A 398 9.74 8.64 4.08
CA ALA A 398 10.98 8.23 4.75
C ALA A 398 11.17 8.90 6.13
N TYR A 399 10.46 9.98 6.43
CA TYR A 399 10.58 10.65 7.73
C TYR A 399 10.28 9.76 8.94
N LYS A 400 9.59 8.64 8.72
CA LYS A 400 9.33 7.64 9.77
C LYS A 400 10.41 6.57 9.92
N TYR A 401 11.47 6.63 9.10
CA TYR A 401 12.52 5.61 8.99
C TYR A 401 13.92 6.20 9.20
N LEU A 402 14.05 7.44 9.70
CA LEU A 402 15.33 8.13 9.75
C LEU A 402 16.38 7.38 10.59
N ASP A 403 15.98 6.81 11.71
CA ASP A 403 16.82 6.00 12.58
C ASP A 403 17.33 4.73 11.89
N VAL A 404 16.46 4.07 11.15
CA VAL A 404 16.79 2.85 10.40
C VAL A 404 17.68 3.17 9.19
N ILE A 405 17.36 4.24 8.46
CA ILE A 405 18.13 4.70 7.30
C ILE A 405 19.56 5.07 7.73
N GLU A 406 19.73 5.76 8.85
CA GLU A 406 21.07 6.12 9.38
C GLU A 406 21.92 4.88 9.64
N VAL A 407 21.34 3.82 10.19
CA VAL A 407 22.03 2.54 10.43
C VAL A 407 22.47 1.90 9.12
N GLU A 408 21.58 1.81 8.13
CA GLU A 408 21.88 1.19 6.83
C GLU A 408 22.91 2.01 6.04
N GLU A 409 22.85 3.34 6.12
CA GLU A 409 23.85 4.23 5.52
C GLU A 409 25.26 4.01 6.13
N LYS A 410 25.36 3.82 7.45
CA LYS A 410 26.62 3.51 8.12
C LYS A 410 27.19 2.15 7.69
N LYS A 411 26.33 1.12 7.58
CA LYS A 411 26.74 -0.20 7.09
C LYS A 411 27.29 -0.11 5.66
N ALA A 412 26.56 0.50 4.74
CA ALA A 412 26.97 0.66 3.34
C ALA A 412 28.31 1.40 3.19
N ARG A 413 28.59 2.41 4.03
CA ARG A 413 29.88 3.12 4.04
C ARG A 413 31.02 2.25 4.55
N LEU A 414 30.81 1.45 5.58
CA LEU A 414 31.80 0.53 6.14
C LEU A 414 32.17 -0.55 5.10
N GLU A 415 31.20 -1.15 4.44
CA GLU A 415 31.42 -2.15 3.39
C GLU A 415 32.21 -1.57 2.20
N ALA A 416 31.83 -0.37 1.73
CA ALA A 416 32.55 0.32 0.66
C ALA A 416 34.01 0.66 1.05
N SER A 417 34.28 0.97 2.31
CA SER A 417 35.65 1.24 2.82
C SER A 417 36.49 -0.03 2.90
N THR A 418 35.87 -1.13 3.35
CA THR A 418 36.52 -2.44 3.45
C THR A 418 36.89 -2.98 2.07
N THR A 419 36.00 -2.85 1.09
CA THR A 419 36.25 -3.27 -0.30
C THR A 419 37.39 -2.49 -0.93
N ARG A 420 37.53 -1.18 -0.65
CA ARG A 420 38.67 -0.37 -1.11
C ARG A 420 39.98 -0.80 -0.47
N TYR A 421 39.96 -1.20 0.79
CA TYR A 421 41.16 -1.63 1.53
C TYR A 421 41.70 -2.97 1.01
N ILE A 422 40.80 -3.91 0.72
CA ILE A 422 41.15 -5.23 0.14
C ILE A 422 41.60 -5.12 -1.32
N GLY A 423 40.93 -4.27 -2.14
CA GLY A 423 41.32 -4.02 -3.53
C GLY A 423 42.64 -3.28 -3.72
N GLY A 424 43.13 -2.58 -2.67
CA GLY A 424 44.43 -1.89 -2.68
C GLY A 424 45.64 -2.75 -2.31
N ILE A 425 45.41 -3.99 -1.81
CA ILE A 425 46.48 -4.90 -1.36
C ILE A 425 46.89 -5.91 -2.46
N ILE A 426 46.10 -6.05 -3.53
CA ILE A 426 46.43 -6.94 -4.66
C ILE A 426 46.89 -6.05 -5.83
N GLY A 427 48.07 -5.46 -5.70
CA GLY A 427 48.84 -4.95 -6.82
C GLY A 427 49.70 -6.07 -7.40
N PRO A 428 49.93 -6.12 -8.74
CA PRO A 428 50.67 -7.23 -9.37
C PRO A 428 52.13 -7.23 -8.88
N TYR A 429 52.56 -8.39 -8.41
CA TYR A 429 53.97 -8.77 -8.38
C TYR A 429 54.41 -9.27 -9.74
#